data_a20ea3845cfd3b00c65a71081698e53c
#
_entry.id   a20ea3845cfd3b00c65a71081698e53c
#
_cell.length_a   1.000
_cell.length_b   1.000
_cell.length_c   1.000
_cell.angle_alpha   90.00
_cell.angle_beta   90.00
_cell.angle_gamma   90.00
#
_symmetry.space_group_name_H-M   'P 1'
#
loop_
_entity.id
_entity.type
_entity.pdbx_description
1 polymer ?
#
loop_
_entity_poly.entity_id
_entity_poly.type
_entity_poly.pdbx_seq_one_letter_code
_entity_poly.pdbx_strand_id
1 'polypeptide(L)'
;GTSLSPTDLIDPKSTISGSIPEMRETKHWYLPLDRHEAWLRQWILEDHKEWKSNVYGQCKSWLDMGLQPRAVSRDLDWGIPVPVEGAEGKVLYVWFDAPIGYISNTKELLPDTWETYWKSKDTRIINFIGKDNIVFHCIVFPAMLMADGSYQLPENVPANEFLNLEGDKISTSRNWAVWLHEYLRDMPGKQDVLRYVLTANAPETKDNDFTWKDFQARNNNELVAILGNFVNRTFVLTHKYYKGVVPAIGELTDYDRETLKEFADVKANLENYIEHFRFRDALKEAMNLARIGNKYLA
;
A
#
# COMPACT_ATOMS: atom_id res chain seq x y z
N GLY A 1 -10.67 1.33 18.75
CA GLY A 1 -11.70 2.19 19.24
C GLY A 1 -11.90 3.39 18.33
N THR A 2 -13.11 3.58 17.83
CA THR A 2 -13.46 4.76 17.05
C THR A 2 -13.62 5.92 18.02
N SER A 3 -12.99 7.06 17.78
CA SER A 3 -13.24 8.29 18.52
C SER A 3 -14.62 8.83 18.06
N LEU A 4 -15.57 8.78 18.94
CA LEU A 4 -16.92 9.30 18.68
C LEU A 4 -17.06 10.68 19.33
N SER A 5 -17.73 11.60 18.64
CA SER A 5 -18.14 12.87 19.25
C SER A 5 -19.25 12.60 20.26
N PRO A 6 -19.25 13.25 21.43
CA PRO A 6 -20.37 13.14 22.38
C PRO A 6 -21.73 13.50 21.77
N THR A 7 -21.72 14.39 20.78
CA THR A 7 -22.93 14.81 20.03
C THR A 7 -23.51 13.74 19.11
N ASP A 8 -22.71 12.72 18.76
CA ASP A 8 -23.12 11.65 17.84
C ASP A 8 -23.66 10.42 18.58
N LEU A 9 -23.65 10.45 19.91
CA LEU A 9 -24.04 9.33 20.76
C LEU A 9 -25.51 9.40 21.15
N ILE A 10 -26.24 8.33 20.93
CA ILE A 10 -27.63 8.14 21.37
C ILE A 10 -27.62 7.01 22.41
N ASP A 11 -28.08 7.31 23.63
CA ASP A 11 -28.13 6.38 24.78
C ASP A 11 -26.85 5.54 24.95
N PRO A 12 -25.66 6.20 25.05
CA PRO A 12 -24.40 5.50 25.02
C PRO A 12 -24.20 4.62 26.26
N LYS A 13 -23.73 3.38 26.00
CA LYS A 13 -23.32 2.43 27.04
C LYS A 13 -22.00 1.76 26.62
N SER A 14 -21.11 1.54 27.58
CA SER A 14 -19.90 0.76 27.36
C SER A 14 -20.25 -0.66 26.95
N THR A 15 -19.70 -1.12 25.82
CA THR A 15 -19.87 -2.51 25.38
C THR A 15 -19.14 -3.53 26.27
N ILE A 16 -18.20 -3.07 27.09
CA ILE A 16 -17.40 -3.91 27.99
C ILE A 16 -18.05 -3.99 29.38
N SER A 17 -18.42 -2.84 29.96
CA SER A 17 -18.90 -2.77 31.36
C SER A 17 -20.40 -2.50 31.47
N GLY A 18 -21.08 -2.09 30.41
CA GLY A 18 -22.47 -1.65 30.44
C GLY A 18 -22.68 -0.28 31.13
N SER A 19 -21.61 0.37 31.60
CA SER A 19 -21.70 1.68 32.26
C SER A 19 -22.12 2.79 31.30
N ILE A 20 -22.82 3.78 31.84
CA ILE A 20 -23.19 5.00 31.12
C ILE A 20 -22.02 5.98 31.21
N PRO A 21 -21.55 6.57 30.09
CA PRO A 21 -20.47 7.56 30.13
C PRO A 21 -20.92 8.84 30.83
N GLU A 22 -19.98 9.47 31.53
CA GLU A 22 -20.16 10.77 32.17
C GLU A 22 -19.64 11.88 31.27
N MET A 23 -20.35 12.99 31.17
CA MET A 23 -19.88 14.20 30.51
C MET A 23 -18.85 14.91 31.36
N ARG A 24 -17.69 15.21 30.75
CA ARG A 24 -16.61 15.99 31.38
C ARG A 24 -16.14 17.06 30.43
N GLU A 25 -15.87 18.24 30.96
CA GLU A 25 -15.22 19.31 30.21
C GLU A 25 -13.72 19.11 30.26
N THR A 26 -13.06 19.26 29.11
CA THR A 26 -11.62 19.17 28.99
C THR A 26 -11.11 20.15 27.94
N LYS A 27 -9.89 20.63 28.13
CA LYS A 27 -9.20 21.53 27.19
C LYS A 27 -8.29 20.72 26.29
N HIS A 28 -8.41 20.92 24.97
CA HIS A 28 -7.55 20.29 23.98
C HIS A 28 -6.94 21.31 23.02
N TRP A 29 -5.80 20.93 22.43
CA TRP A 29 -5.19 21.64 21.30
C TRP A 29 -5.68 21.03 20.00
N TYR A 30 -5.83 21.86 18.97
CA TYR A 30 -6.41 21.47 17.70
C TYR A 30 -5.51 21.84 16.53
N LEU A 31 -5.32 20.92 15.59
CA LEU A 31 -4.82 21.24 14.27
C LEU A 31 -5.98 21.85 13.46
N PRO A 32 -5.87 23.10 12.97
CA PRO A 32 -6.95 23.76 12.24
C PRO A 32 -7.01 23.27 10.79
N LEU A 33 -7.48 22.03 10.56
CA LEU A 33 -7.57 21.45 9.22
C LEU A 33 -8.48 22.24 8.27
N ASP A 34 -9.50 22.90 8.80
CA ASP A 34 -10.38 23.81 8.07
C ASP A 34 -9.63 24.90 7.32
N ARG A 35 -8.55 25.42 7.90
CA ARG A 35 -7.69 26.44 7.26
C ARG A 35 -6.89 25.87 6.08
N HIS A 36 -6.68 24.59 6.02
CA HIS A 36 -5.98 23.90 4.96
C HIS A 36 -6.90 23.36 3.85
N GLU A 37 -8.22 23.44 4.03
CA GLU A 37 -9.19 22.81 3.11
C GLU A 37 -9.07 23.33 1.67
N ALA A 38 -9.01 24.64 1.46
CA ALA A 38 -8.95 25.20 0.13
C ALA A 38 -7.69 24.74 -0.65
N TRP A 39 -6.55 24.70 0.04
CA TRP A 39 -5.30 24.18 -0.52
C TRP A 39 -5.38 22.67 -0.78
N LEU A 40 -5.89 21.87 0.16
CA LEU A 40 -6.06 20.42 0.01
C LEU A 40 -7.00 20.07 -1.15
N ARG A 41 -8.05 20.85 -1.36
CA ARG A 41 -8.96 20.67 -2.50
C ARG A 41 -8.21 20.85 -3.82
N GLN A 42 -7.44 21.93 -3.95
CA GLN A 42 -6.63 22.15 -5.15
C GLN A 42 -5.63 21.02 -5.34
N TRP A 43 -4.84 20.72 -4.34
CA TRP A 43 -3.77 19.73 -4.40
C TRP A 43 -4.28 18.31 -4.70
N ILE A 44 -5.35 17.86 -4.03
CA ILE A 44 -5.88 16.49 -4.22
C ILE A 44 -6.77 16.40 -5.47
N LEU A 45 -7.75 17.34 -5.60
CA LEU A 45 -8.81 17.17 -6.59
C LEU A 45 -8.42 17.71 -7.98
N GLU A 46 -7.45 18.61 -8.07
CA GLU A 46 -7.02 19.18 -9.34
C GLU A 46 -5.62 18.72 -9.75
N ASP A 47 -4.66 18.73 -8.82
CA ASP A 47 -3.26 18.45 -9.13
C ASP A 47 -2.93 16.95 -9.13
N HIS A 48 -3.75 16.10 -8.44
CA HIS A 48 -3.52 14.65 -8.26
C HIS A 48 -4.72 13.78 -8.69
N LYS A 49 -5.31 14.10 -9.85
CA LYS A 49 -6.41 13.30 -10.43
C LYS A 49 -6.01 11.88 -10.82
N GLU A 50 -4.71 11.64 -10.98
CA GLU A 50 -4.12 10.33 -11.32
C GLU A 50 -4.07 9.36 -10.13
N TRP A 51 -4.29 9.81 -8.90
CA TRP A 51 -4.31 8.93 -7.74
C TRP A 51 -5.37 7.84 -7.90
N LYS A 52 -5.15 6.70 -7.27
CA LYS A 52 -6.11 5.59 -7.29
C LYS A 52 -7.52 6.06 -6.91
N SER A 53 -8.53 5.53 -7.60
CA SER A 53 -9.93 5.98 -7.44
C SER A 53 -10.46 5.84 -6.02
N ASN A 54 -10.03 4.84 -5.25
CA ASN A 54 -10.40 4.69 -3.85
C ASN A 54 -9.80 5.79 -2.98
N VAL A 55 -8.55 6.17 -3.21
CA VAL A 55 -7.88 7.27 -2.50
C VAL A 55 -8.54 8.60 -2.84
N TYR A 56 -8.63 8.91 -4.14
CA TYR A 56 -9.27 10.14 -4.62
C TYR A 56 -10.71 10.27 -4.13
N GLY A 57 -11.50 9.20 -4.25
CA GLY A 57 -12.92 9.19 -3.83
C GLY A 57 -13.09 9.42 -2.33
N GLN A 58 -12.27 8.78 -1.50
CA GLN A 58 -12.33 8.97 -0.05
C GLN A 58 -11.90 10.38 0.37
N CYS A 59 -10.83 10.92 -0.22
CA CYS A 59 -10.41 12.29 0.03
C CYS A 59 -11.49 13.29 -0.39
N LYS A 60 -12.08 13.10 -1.59
CA LYS A 60 -13.17 13.95 -2.07
C LYS A 60 -14.35 13.94 -1.11
N SER A 61 -14.75 12.75 -0.64
CA SER A 61 -15.86 12.63 0.32
C SER A 61 -15.59 13.40 1.61
N TRP A 62 -14.38 13.32 2.15
CA TRP A 62 -14.00 14.08 3.35
C TRP A 62 -14.00 15.61 3.12
N LEU A 63 -13.46 16.03 2.00
CA LEU A 63 -13.45 17.44 1.63
C LEU A 63 -14.88 17.98 1.41
N ASP A 64 -15.75 17.20 0.77
CA ASP A 64 -17.14 17.61 0.51
C ASP A 64 -17.97 17.73 1.80
N MET A 65 -17.64 16.98 2.86
CA MET A 65 -18.23 17.16 4.19
C MET A 65 -17.75 18.42 4.92
N GLY A 66 -16.67 19.03 4.44
CA GLY A 66 -15.99 20.13 5.11
C GLY A 66 -15.07 19.68 6.23
N LEU A 67 -13.81 20.12 6.19
CA LEU A 67 -12.84 19.78 7.21
C LEU A 67 -13.08 20.55 8.51
N GLN A 68 -12.97 19.86 9.63
CA GLN A 68 -13.09 20.44 10.96
C GLN A 68 -11.75 20.44 11.70
N PRO A 69 -11.51 21.38 12.61
CA PRO A 69 -10.35 21.34 13.49
C PRO A 69 -10.26 20.00 14.21
N ARG A 70 -9.08 19.39 14.21
CA ARG A 70 -8.84 18.06 14.79
C ARG A 70 -8.06 18.14 16.08
N ALA A 71 -8.61 17.59 17.17
CA ALA A 71 -7.93 17.54 18.45
C ALA A 71 -6.65 16.67 18.38
N VAL A 72 -5.51 17.25 18.74
CA VAL A 72 -4.18 16.62 18.68
C VAL A 72 -3.65 16.23 20.07
N SER A 73 -4.38 16.50 21.13
CA SER A 73 -4.07 16.10 22.49
C SER A 73 -5.10 15.13 23.06
N ARG A 74 -4.73 14.39 24.09
CA ARG A 74 -5.58 13.43 24.81
C ARG A 74 -5.34 13.48 26.32
N ASP A 75 -6.38 13.17 27.09
CA ASP A 75 -6.33 12.95 28.53
C ASP A 75 -5.96 11.49 28.79
N LEU A 76 -4.67 11.19 28.79
CA LEU A 76 -4.12 9.86 29.03
C LEU A 76 -2.87 9.97 29.90
N ASP A 77 -2.63 8.95 30.71
CA ASP A 77 -1.48 8.88 31.61
C ASP A 77 -0.20 8.43 30.88
N TRP A 78 -0.33 7.85 29.68
CA TRP A 78 0.78 7.34 28.88
C TRP A 78 0.78 7.94 27.48
N GLY A 79 1.92 8.41 27.04
CA GLY A 79 2.13 9.01 25.72
C GLY A 79 3.22 10.08 25.74
N ILE A 80 3.40 10.77 24.62
CA ILE A 80 4.32 11.90 24.50
C ILE A 80 3.64 13.14 25.11
N PRO A 81 4.22 13.76 26.14
CA PRO A 81 3.65 14.98 26.72
C PRO A 81 3.49 16.09 25.68
N VAL A 82 2.40 16.82 25.74
CA VAL A 82 2.18 17.98 24.86
C VAL A 82 3.18 19.08 25.22
N PRO A 83 4.08 19.52 24.31
CA PRO A 83 5.21 20.37 24.65
C PRO A 83 4.86 21.88 24.65
N VAL A 84 3.74 22.26 25.26
CA VAL A 84 3.30 23.66 25.36
C VAL A 84 2.84 23.98 26.77
N GLU A 85 2.94 25.22 27.15
CA GLU A 85 2.53 25.74 28.47
C GLU A 85 1.01 25.53 28.67
N GLY A 86 0.62 25.09 29.87
CA GLY A 86 -0.77 24.84 30.26
C GLY A 86 -1.32 23.51 29.71
N ALA A 87 -0.43 22.60 29.30
CA ALA A 87 -0.79 21.27 28.81
C ALA A 87 -0.43 20.14 29.80
N GLU A 88 -0.26 20.46 31.08
CA GLU A 88 0.05 19.46 32.09
C GLU A 88 -0.99 18.35 32.15
N GLY A 89 -0.54 17.10 32.19
CA GLY A 89 -1.42 15.92 32.15
C GLY A 89 -2.05 15.61 30.79
N LYS A 90 -1.58 16.26 29.73
CA LYS A 90 -1.98 15.98 28.36
C LYS A 90 -0.87 15.32 27.57
N VAL A 91 -1.23 14.37 26.72
CA VAL A 91 -0.31 13.72 25.77
C VAL A 91 -0.75 13.98 24.33
N LEU A 92 0.18 13.89 23.41
CA LEU A 92 -0.13 13.94 21.98
C LEU A 92 -1.00 12.75 21.58
N TYR A 93 -1.94 12.99 20.69
CA TYR A 93 -2.72 11.92 20.08
C TYR A 93 -1.81 11.08 19.17
N VAL A 94 -1.74 9.79 19.45
CA VAL A 94 -0.80 8.85 18.77
C VAL A 94 -0.83 8.92 17.24
N TRP A 95 -1.98 9.12 16.64
CA TRP A 95 -2.08 9.25 15.18
C TRP A 95 -1.68 10.64 14.66
N PHE A 96 -1.51 11.60 15.52
CA PHE A 96 -0.96 12.91 15.15
C PHE A 96 0.57 12.88 15.13
N ASP A 97 1.21 12.23 16.09
CA ASP A 97 2.66 12.14 16.13
C ASP A 97 3.24 10.96 15.34
N ALA A 98 2.49 9.88 15.14
CA ALA A 98 2.95 8.67 14.44
C ALA A 98 3.59 8.94 13.06
N PRO A 99 3.06 9.80 12.19
CA PRO A 99 3.68 10.05 10.88
C PRO A 99 5.07 10.66 10.94
N ILE A 100 5.45 11.35 12.04
CA ILE A 100 6.80 11.88 12.18
C ILE A 100 7.86 10.76 12.27
N GLY A 101 7.42 9.54 12.61
CA GLY A 101 8.28 8.36 12.64
C GLY A 101 8.96 8.09 11.30
N TYR A 102 8.32 8.40 10.19
CA TYR A 102 8.95 8.29 8.85
C TYR A 102 10.18 9.18 8.74
N ILE A 103 10.07 10.42 9.19
CA ILE A 103 11.16 11.40 9.17
C ILE A 103 12.22 11.00 10.20
N SER A 104 11.81 10.63 11.40
CA SER A 104 12.71 10.25 12.50
C SER A 104 13.55 9.03 12.15
N ASN A 105 12.95 8.00 11.56
CA ASN A 105 13.65 6.80 11.12
C ASN A 105 14.69 7.11 10.01
N THR A 106 14.34 7.99 9.08
CA THR A 106 15.28 8.43 8.05
C THR A 106 16.44 9.20 8.68
N LYS A 107 16.15 10.07 9.62
CA LYS A 107 17.17 10.87 10.32
C LYS A 107 18.09 10.00 11.19
N GLU A 108 17.56 8.98 11.85
CA GLU A 108 18.36 8.03 12.64
C GLU A 108 19.31 7.23 11.75
N LEU A 109 18.80 6.75 10.60
CA LEU A 109 19.60 5.95 9.66
C LEU A 109 20.63 6.80 8.90
N LEU A 110 20.28 8.02 8.53
CA LEU A 110 21.05 8.91 7.66
C LEU A 110 21.19 10.31 8.29
N PRO A 111 21.87 10.46 9.43
CA PRO A 111 21.87 11.70 10.21
C PRO A 111 22.37 12.92 9.45
N ASP A 112 23.32 12.74 8.53
CA ASP A 112 23.94 13.84 7.76
C ASP A 112 23.22 14.18 6.46
N THR A 113 22.34 13.30 5.96
CA THR A 113 21.71 13.43 4.62
C THR A 113 20.20 13.27 4.60
N TRP A 114 19.55 13.05 5.75
CA TRP A 114 18.11 12.81 5.85
C TRP A 114 17.25 13.92 5.22
N GLU A 115 17.72 15.17 5.27
CA GLU A 115 17.01 16.31 4.67
C GLU A 115 16.91 16.21 3.15
N THR A 116 17.89 15.59 2.48
CA THR A 116 17.82 15.33 1.05
C THR A 116 16.61 14.46 0.70
N TYR A 117 16.23 13.53 1.56
CA TYR A 117 15.09 12.63 1.35
C TYR A 117 13.72 13.28 1.66
N TRP A 118 13.71 14.34 2.48
CA TRP A 118 12.46 14.91 2.95
C TRP A 118 12.23 16.37 2.51
N LYS A 119 13.28 17.09 2.13
CA LYS A 119 13.22 18.53 1.85
C LYS A 119 13.70 18.91 0.44
N SER A 120 14.44 18.03 -0.25
CA SER A 120 14.89 18.32 -1.61
C SER A 120 13.74 18.29 -2.61
N LYS A 121 13.72 19.23 -3.55
CA LYS A 121 12.74 19.27 -4.65
C LYS A 121 12.87 18.10 -5.62
N ASP A 122 14.01 17.42 -5.64
CA ASP A 122 14.25 16.24 -6.47
C ASP A 122 13.77 14.93 -5.81
N THR A 123 13.24 15.02 -4.59
CA THR A 123 12.71 13.86 -3.87
C THR A 123 11.26 13.58 -4.25
N ARG A 124 10.98 12.30 -4.50
CA ARG A 124 9.62 11.77 -4.67
C ARG A 124 9.25 10.95 -3.44
N ILE A 125 8.16 11.30 -2.79
CA ILE A 125 7.64 10.58 -1.62
C ILE A 125 6.41 9.78 -2.07
N ILE A 126 6.47 8.45 -1.91
CA ILE A 126 5.37 7.55 -2.23
C ILE A 126 4.98 6.79 -0.96
N ASN A 127 3.73 6.94 -0.53
CA ASN A 127 3.21 6.29 0.67
C ASN A 127 2.35 5.08 0.33
N PHE A 128 2.87 3.86 0.50
CA PHE A 128 2.09 2.63 0.38
C PHE A 128 1.37 2.34 1.69
N ILE A 129 0.04 2.34 1.67
CA ILE A 129 -0.78 2.24 2.88
C ILE A 129 -2.00 1.31 2.69
N GLY A 130 -2.68 0.98 3.79
CA GLY A 130 -4.05 0.45 3.77
C GLY A 130 -5.09 1.57 3.73
N LYS A 131 -6.29 1.26 3.24
CA LYS A 131 -7.38 2.24 3.06
C LYS A 131 -7.78 2.98 4.34
N ASP A 132 -7.60 2.37 5.49
CA ASP A 132 -7.88 2.94 6.80
C ASP A 132 -6.97 4.12 7.16
N ASN A 133 -5.85 4.27 6.46
CA ASN A 133 -4.88 5.34 6.64
C ASN A 133 -4.93 6.44 5.57
N ILE A 134 -5.87 6.39 4.61
CA ILE A 134 -5.96 7.36 3.52
C ILE A 134 -6.07 8.79 4.06
N VAL A 135 -7.00 9.03 4.97
CA VAL A 135 -7.24 10.39 5.53
C VAL A 135 -5.98 10.93 6.20
N PHE A 136 -5.24 10.07 6.91
CA PHE A 136 -4.00 10.48 7.57
C PHE A 136 -2.91 10.87 6.58
N HIS A 137 -2.70 10.07 5.54
CA HIS A 137 -1.60 10.28 4.58
C HIS A 137 -1.93 11.25 3.45
N CYS A 138 -3.23 11.51 3.21
CA CYS A 138 -3.64 12.44 2.14
C CYS A 138 -4.13 13.80 2.66
N ILE A 139 -4.55 13.89 3.93
CA ILE A 139 -5.12 15.12 4.50
C ILE A 139 -4.33 15.60 5.71
N VAL A 140 -4.24 14.78 6.77
CA VAL A 140 -3.68 15.23 8.05
C VAL A 140 -2.16 15.43 7.96
N PHE A 141 -1.42 14.44 7.52
CA PHE A 141 0.03 14.53 7.40
C PHE A 141 0.50 15.57 6.39
N PRO A 142 -0.08 15.67 5.18
CA PRO A 142 0.24 16.77 4.26
C PRO A 142 -0.08 18.16 4.84
N ALA A 143 -1.18 18.31 5.60
CA ALA A 143 -1.47 19.58 6.27
C ALA A 143 -0.39 19.95 7.31
N MET A 144 0.14 18.96 8.04
CA MET A 144 1.26 19.17 8.98
C MET A 144 2.55 19.56 8.25
N LEU A 145 2.89 18.86 7.16
CA LEU A 145 4.09 19.16 6.36
C LEU A 145 3.99 20.56 5.72
N MET A 146 2.79 20.93 5.24
CA MET A 146 2.53 22.25 4.67
C MET A 146 2.58 23.36 5.74
N ALA A 147 2.12 23.10 6.96
CA ALA A 147 2.18 24.05 8.06
C ALA A 147 3.63 24.36 8.46
N ASP A 148 4.53 23.39 8.40
CA ASP A 148 5.97 23.58 8.58
C ASP A 148 6.57 24.30 7.36
N GLY A 149 6.21 23.91 6.16
CA GLY A 149 6.60 24.55 4.90
C GLY A 149 7.98 24.18 4.37
N SER A 150 8.75 23.32 5.06
CA SER A 150 10.11 22.92 4.67
C SER A 150 10.18 21.53 4.04
N TYR A 151 9.14 20.73 4.17
CA TYR A 151 9.09 19.34 3.72
C TYR A 151 8.43 19.18 2.35
N GLN A 152 8.86 18.16 1.61
CA GLN A 152 8.17 17.73 0.39
C GLN A 152 6.85 17.02 0.75
N LEU A 153 5.85 17.23 -0.09
CA LEU A 153 4.57 16.54 0.02
C LEU A 153 4.61 15.18 -0.71
N PRO A 154 3.76 14.22 -0.33
CA PRO A 154 3.63 12.97 -1.07
C PRO A 154 3.23 13.21 -2.53
N GLU A 155 3.97 12.63 -3.47
CA GLU A 155 3.61 12.64 -4.88
C GLU A 155 2.44 11.66 -5.16
N ASN A 156 2.45 10.50 -4.49
CA ASN A 156 1.38 9.53 -4.60
C ASN A 156 1.18 8.76 -3.30
N VAL A 157 -0.06 8.32 -3.09
CA VAL A 157 -0.46 7.52 -1.92
C VAL A 157 -1.22 6.27 -2.39
N PRO A 158 -0.52 5.26 -2.92
CA PRO A 158 -1.15 4.01 -3.33
C PRO A 158 -1.73 3.26 -2.14
N ALA A 159 -3.05 3.26 -1.97
CA ALA A 159 -3.72 2.55 -0.90
C ALA A 159 -4.30 1.22 -1.39
N ASN A 160 -4.13 0.18 -0.60
CA ASN A 160 -4.79 -1.10 -0.77
C ASN A 160 -6.04 -1.20 0.12
N GLU A 161 -7.02 -1.89 -0.38
CA GLU A 161 -8.18 -2.38 0.37
C GLU A 161 -7.75 -3.51 1.33
N PHE A 162 -8.67 -4.17 2.02
CA PHE A 162 -8.32 -5.23 2.96
C PHE A 162 -8.10 -6.58 2.27
N LEU A 163 -7.10 -7.32 2.75
CA LEU A 163 -6.93 -8.73 2.45
C LEU A 163 -7.47 -9.54 3.61
N ASN A 164 -8.44 -10.40 3.34
CA ASN A 164 -9.00 -11.34 4.29
C ASN A 164 -8.26 -12.70 4.21
N LEU A 165 -8.54 -13.60 5.12
CA LEU A 165 -8.03 -14.96 5.18
C LEU A 165 -9.18 -15.95 5.31
N GLU A 166 -9.38 -16.80 4.30
CA GLU A 166 -10.44 -17.81 4.26
C GLU A 166 -11.84 -17.22 4.57
N GLY A 167 -12.12 -16.04 3.99
CA GLY A 167 -13.38 -15.32 4.14
C GLY A 167 -13.50 -14.42 5.37
N ASP A 168 -12.56 -14.52 6.32
CA ASP A 168 -12.60 -13.76 7.57
C ASP A 168 -11.50 -12.68 7.63
N LYS A 169 -11.79 -11.61 8.36
CA LYS A 169 -10.81 -10.55 8.61
C LYS A 169 -9.61 -11.07 9.39
N ILE A 170 -8.40 -10.86 8.88
CA ILE A 170 -7.14 -11.14 9.57
C ILE A 170 -7.12 -10.41 10.93
N SER A 171 -6.77 -11.12 11.99
CA SER A 171 -6.77 -10.59 13.35
C SER A 171 -5.72 -11.26 14.22
N THR A 172 -4.73 -10.49 14.66
CA THR A 172 -3.69 -10.96 15.58
C THR A 172 -4.25 -11.33 16.95
N SER A 173 -5.21 -10.55 17.47
CA SER A 173 -5.85 -10.78 18.77
C SER A 173 -6.69 -12.05 18.81
N ARG A 174 -7.22 -12.50 17.66
CA ARG A 174 -7.95 -13.77 17.52
C ARG A 174 -7.07 -14.91 17.04
N ASN A 175 -5.77 -14.69 16.87
CA ASN A 175 -4.82 -15.62 16.26
C ASN A 175 -5.28 -16.15 14.89
N TRP A 176 -5.95 -15.29 14.10
CA TRP A 176 -6.42 -15.61 12.76
C TRP A 176 -5.56 -14.90 11.73
N ALA A 177 -4.44 -15.52 11.38
CA ALA A 177 -3.47 -15.01 10.45
C ALA A 177 -2.57 -16.15 9.93
N VAL A 178 -1.91 -15.92 8.79
CA VAL A 178 -0.76 -16.74 8.38
C VAL A 178 0.49 -16.05 8.91
N TRP A 179 1.12 -16.68 9.90
CA TRP A 179 2.35 -16.15 10.50
C TRP A 179 3.54 -16.46 9.60
N LEU A 180 4.25 -15.42 9.17
CA LEU A 180 5.33 -15.56 8.19
C LEU A 180 6.45 -16.50 8.65
N HIS A 181 6.82 -16.46 9.91
CA HIS A 181 7.85 -17.36 10.45
C HIS A 181 7.41 -18.85 10.46
N GLU A 182 6.13 -19.12 10.66
CA GLU A 182 5.56 -20.47 10.55
C GLU A 182 5.52 -20.92 9.08
N TYR A 183 5.05 -20.06 8.19
CA TYR A 183 5.06 -20.33 6.75
C TYR A 183 6.47 -20.67 6.24
N LEU A 184 7.48 -19.89 6.63
CA LEU A 184 8.88 -20.12 6.21
C LEU A 184 9.45 -21.44 6.74
N ARG A 185 9.06 -21.85 7.95
CA ARG A 185 9.43 -23.13 8.54
C ARG A 185 8.75 -24.30 7.83
N ASP A 186 7.46 -24.20 7.58
CA ASP A 186 6.61 -25.29 7.10
C ASP A 186 6.68 -25.45 5.56
N MET A 187 7.04 -24.38 4.85
CA MET A 187 7.18 -24.34 3.39
C MET A 187 8.54 -23.78 2.93
N PRO A 188 9.65 -24.45 3.26
CA PRO A 188 10.98 -23.97 2.90
C PRO A 188 11.15 -23.84 1.38
N GLY A 189 11.76 -22.75 0.91
CA GLY A 189 12.00 -22.48 -0.52
C GLY A 189 10.75 -22.06 -1.28
N LYS A 190 9.64 -21.73 -0.62
CA LYS A 190 8.38 -21.28 -1.24
C LYS A 190 8.09 -19.79 -1.03
N GLN A 191 9.09 -19.00 -0.67
CA GLN A 191 8.95 -17.56 -0.43
C GLN A 191 8.39 -16.84 -1.65
N ASP A 192 8.90 -17.14 -2.84
CA ASP A 192 8.47 -16.50 -4.08
C ASP A 192 7.09 -16.95 -4.53
N VAL A 193 6.66 -18.18 -4.16
CA VAL A 193 5.27 -18.62 -4.37
C VAL A 193 4.32 -17.74 -3.57
N LEU A 194 4.64 -17.46 -2.29
CA LEU A 194 3.82 -16.59 -1.45
C LEU A 194 3.78 -15.15 -2.00
N ARG A 195 4.93 -14.60 -2.38
CA ARG A 195 5.00 -13.28 -3.03
C ARG A 195 4.16 -13.20 -4.29
N TYR A 196 4.24 -14.23 -5.14
CA TYR A 196 3.44 -14.32 -6.35
C TYR A 196 1.94 -14.28 -6.04
N VAL A 197 1.48 -15.14 -5.12
CA VAL A 197 0.06 -15.23 -4.76
C VAL A 197 -0.44 -13.96 -4.11
N LEU A 198 0.33 -13.36 -3.18
CA LEU A 198 -0.04 -12.10 -2.54
C LEU A 198 -0.11 -10.94 -3.55
N THR A 199 0.81 -10.89 -4.53
CA THR A 199 0.76 -9.87 -5.59
C THR A 199 -0.43 -10.10 -6.52
N ALA A 200 -0.68 -11.35 -6.92
CA ALA A 200 -1.81 -11.70 -7.78
C ALA A 200 -3.17 -11.41 -7.11
N ASN A 201 -3.22 -11.51 -5.78
CA ASN A 201 -4.40 -11.25 -4.95
C ASN A 201 -4.36 -9.88 -4.25
N ALA A 202 -3.40 -9.01 -4.58
CA ALA A 202 -3.30 -7.69 -3.95
C ALA A 202 -4.66 -6.96 -4.03
N PRO A 203 -5.18 -6.47 -2.91
CA PRO A 203 -6.50 -5.81 -2.87
C PRO A 203 -6.41 -4.37 -3.37
N GLU A 204 -5.99 -4.17 -4.62
CA GLU A 204 -5.70 -2.84 -5.18
C GLU A 204 -6.94 -1.98 -5.41
N THR A 205 -8.10 -2.59 -5.68
CA THR A 205 -9.33 -1.88 -6.04
C THR A 205 -10.55 -2.25 -5.21
N LYS A 206 -10.51 -3.38 -4.54
CA LYS A 206 -11.56 -3.90 -3.65
C LYS A 206 -10.95 -4.87 -2.65
N ASP A 207 -11.65 -5.12 -1.55
CA ASP A 207 -11.28 -6.18 -0.61
C ASP A 207 -11.12 -7.51 -1.33
N ASN A 208 -10.13 -8.29 -0.93
CA ASN A 208 -9.84 -9.59 -1.52
C ASN A 208 -9.62 -10.62 -0.41
N ASP A 209 -9.50 -11.88 -0.79
CA ASP A 209 -9.36 -12.99 0.13
C ASP A 209 -8.15 -13.85 -0.23
N PHE A 210 -7.34 -14.21 0.76
CA PHE A 210 -6.31 -15.22 0.63
C PHE A 210 -6.88 -16.56 1.07
N THR A 211 -6.83 -17.57 0.19
CA THR A 211 -7.18 -18.94 0.54
C THR A 211 -6.08 -19.92 0.16
N TRP A 212 -5.87 -20.97 0.96
CA TRP A 212 -4.91 -22.01 0.63
C TRP A 212 -5.26 -22.76 -0.65
N LYS A 213 -6.55 -22.85 -0.98
CA LYS A 213 -7.03 -23.42 -2.24
C LYS A 213 -6.56 -22.60 -3.44
N ASP A 214 -6.69 -21.26 -3.38
CA ASP A 214 -6.22 -20.37 -4.45
C ASP A 214 -4.68 -20.36 -4.51
N PHE A 215 -4.00 -20.38 -3.37
CA PHE A 215 -2.54 -20.51 -3.30
C PHE A 215 -2.06 -21.76 -4.07
N GLN A 216 -2.64 -22.93 -3.81
CA GLN A 216 -2.30 -24.17 -4.50
C GLN A 216 -2.63 -24.09 -5.99
N ALA A 217 -3.81 -23.56 -6.34
CA ALA A 217 -4.26 -23.42 -7.72
C ALA A 217 -3.32 -22.51 -8.52
N ARG A 218 -2.92 -21.37 -8.00
CA ARG A 218 -1.99 -20.47 -8.68
C ARG A 218 -0.60 -21.05 -8.83
N ASN A 219 -0.08 -21.70 -7.78
CA ASN A 219 1.19 -22.40 -7.89
C ASN A 219 1.18 -23.41 -9.03
N ASN A 220 0.14 -24.26 -9.09
CA ASN A 220 0.09 -25.36 -10.06
C ASN A 220 -0.25 -24.86 -11.47
N ASN A 221 -1.26 -24.01 -11.61
CA ASN A 221 -1.80 -23.63 -12.92
C ASN A 221 -1.07 -22.45 -13.56
N GLU A 222 -0.38 -21.63 -12.76
CA GLU A 222 0.31 -20.44 -13.27
C GLU A 222 1.84 -20.64 -13.20
N LEU A 223 2.43 -20.80 -12.00
CA LEU A 223 3.87 -20.94 -11.87
C LEU A 223 4.40 -22.23 -12.51
N VAL A 224 3.77 -23.36 -12.23
CA VAL A 224 4.23 -24.65 -12.81
C VAL A 224 3.78 -24.80 -14.25
N ALA A 225 2.48 -24.68 -14.54
CA ALA A 225 1.93 -25.01 -15.86
C ALA A 225 2.19 -23.96 -16.94
N ILE A 226 2.48 -22.71 -16.59
CA ILE A 226 2.78 -21.64 -17.56
C ILE A 226 4.27 -21.33 -17.57
N LEU A 227 4.79 -20.77 -16.47
CA LEU A 227 6.18 -20.34 -16.39
C LEU A 227 7.14 -21.54 -16.39
N GLY A 228 6.91 -22.50 -15.52
CA GLY A 228 7.72 -23.71 -15.39
C GLY A 228 7.72 -24.52 -16.70
N ASN A 229 6.57 -24.65 -17.37
CA ASN A 229 6.47 -25.31 -18.65
C ASN A 229 7.27 -24.59 -19.74
N PHE A 230 7.20 -23.26 -19.82
CA PHE A 230 8.00 -22.48 -20.77
C PHE A 230 9.48 -22.70 -20.58
N VAL A 231 9.96 -22.55 -19.34
CA VAL A 231 11.38 -22.76 -19.00
C VAL A 231 11.81 -24.20 -19.34
N ASN A 232 11.04 -25.20 -18.90
CA ASN A 232 11.34 -26.60 -19.16
C ASN A 232 11.41 -26.92 -20.66
N ARG A 233 10.42 -26.47 -21.44
CA ARG A 233 10.39 -26.70 -22.89
C ARG A 233 11.59 -26.06 -23.59
N THR A 234 11.93 -24.81 -23.22
CA THR A 234 13.09 -24.10 -23.75
C THR A 234 14.36 -24.91 -23.53
N PHE A 235 14.60 -25.38 -22.29
CA PHE A 235 15.79 -26.19 -22.00
C PHE A 235 15.76 -27.54 -22.71
N VAL A 236 14.64 -28.25 -22.68
CA VAL A 236 14.53 -29.55 -23.34
C VAL A 236 14.81 -29.45 -24.84
N LEU A 237 14.23 -28.45 -25.52
CA LEU A 237 14.44 -28.25 -26.96
C LEU A 237 15.89 -27.85 -27.25
N THR A 238 16.49 -26.96 -26.45
CA THR A 238 17.87 -26.54 -26.60
C THR A 238 18.83 -27.72 -26.40
N HIS A 239 18.59 -28.57 -25.40
CA HIS A 239 19.41 -29.78 -25.22
C HIS A 239 19.23 -30.79 -26.36
N LYS A 240 17.99 -31.00 -26.77
CA LYS A 240 17.68 -31.98 -27.83
C LYS A 240 18.27 -31.63 -29.19
N TYR A 241 18.17 -30.37 -29.60
CA TYR A 241 18.54 -29.95 -30.95
C TYR A 241 19.89 -29.27 -31.04
N TYR A 242 20.35 -28.65 -29.95
CA TYR A 242 21.59 -27.85 -29.93
C TYR A 242 22.59 -28.30 -28.85
N LYS A 243 22.42 -29.50 -28.27
CA LYS A 243 23.32 -30.07 -27.23
C LYS A 243 23.51 -29.15 -26.02
N GLY A 244 22.49 -28.34 -25.66
CA GLY A 244 22.57 -27.41 -24.55
C GLY A 244 23.27 -26.08 -24.85
N VAL A 245 23.64 -25.84 -26.09
CA VAL A 245 24.26 -24.56 -26.51
C VAL A 245 23.22 -23.68 -27.15
N VAL A 246 23.16 -22.41 -26.78
CA VAL A 246 22.27 -21.43 -27.43
C VAL A 246 22.75 -21.22 -28.86
N PRO A 247 21.94 -21.48 -29.90
CA PRO A 247 22.35 -21.34 -31.29
C PRO A 247 22.57 -19.87 -31.66
N ALA A 248 23.37 -19.62 -32.68
CA ALA A 248 23.45 -18.30 -33.30
C ALA A 248 22.08 -17.97 -33.94
N ILE A 249 21.74 -16.69 -33.91
CA ILE A 249 20.50 -16.22 -34.54
C ILE A 249 20.58 -16.38 -36.06
N GLY A 250 19.62 -17.02 -36.68
CA GLY A 250 19.49 -17.16 -38.13
C GLY A 250 18.70 -16.03 -38.77
N GLU A 251 18.26 -16.22 -40.01
CA GLU A 251 17.31 -15.33 -40.64
C GLU A 251 15.97 -15.40 -39.91
N LEU A 252 15.48 -14.24 -39.46
CA LEU A 252 14.20 -14.14 -38.78
C LEU A 252 13.04 -14.20 -39.82
N THR A 253 12.08 -15.03 -39.53
CA THR A 253 10.78 -15.02 -40.24
C THR A 253 9.89 -13.87 -39.79
N ASP A 254 8.81 -13.60 -40.46
CA ASP A 254 7.82 -12.61 -40.03
C ASP A 254 7.21 -12.98 -38.66
N TYR A 255 6.98 -14.26 -38.41
CA TYR A 255 6.49 -14.75 -37.13
C TYR A 255 7.48 -14.49 -35.96
N ASP A 256 8.80 -14.67 -36.23
CA ASP A 256 9.83 -14.35 -35.23
C ASP A 256 9.84 -12.85 -34.88
N ARG A 257 9.75 -11.99 -35.93
CA ARG A 257 9.73 -10.54 -35.76
C ARG A 257 8.48 -10.08 -35.00
N GLU A 258 7.31 -10.66 -35.30
CA GLU A 258 6.06 -10.38 -34.61
C GLU A 258 6.16 -10.78 -33.14
N THR A 259 6.68 -11.98 -32.83
CA THR A 259 6.88 -12.45 -31.46
C THR A 259 7.84 -11.57 -30.68
N LEU A 260 8.95 -11.14 -31.26
CA LEU A 260 9.89 -10.23 -30.64
C LEU A 260 9.25 -8.86 -30.35
N LYS A 261 8.38 -8.39 -31.24
CA LYS A 261 7.60 -7.17 -31.02
C LYS A 261 6.62 -7.35 -29.88
N GLU A 262 5.87 -8.48 -29.81
CA GLU A 262 4.99 -8.78 -28.68
C GLU A 262 5.75 -8.74 -27.33
N PHE A 263 6.97 -9.27 -27.26
CA PHE A 263 7.80 -9.19 -26.06
C PHE A 263 8.16 -7.75 -25.68
N ALA A 264 8.50 -6.92 -26.68
CA ALA A 264 8.81 -5.51 -26.44
C ALA A 264 7.59 -4.74 -25.93
N ASP A 265 6.42 -4.99 -26.50
CA ASP A 265 5.14 -4.39 -26.10
C ASP A 265 4.76 -4.80 -24.67
N VAL A 266 4.93 -6.08 -24.30
CA VAL A 266 4.71 -6.56 -22.91
C VAL A 266 5.65 -5.87 -21.94
N LYS A 267 6.93 -5.68 -22.29
CA LYS A 267 7.89 -4.98 -21.44
C LYS A 267 7.43 -3.54 -21.17
N ALA A 268 7.02 -2.81 -22.21
CA ALA A 268 6.55 -1.43 -22.07
C ALA A 268 5.28 -1.33 -21.20
N ASN A 269 4.33 -2.27 -21.38
CA ASN A 269 3.12 -2.33 -20.55
C ASN A 269 3.46 -2.63 -19.08
N LEU A 270 4.39 -3.56 -18.83
CA LEU A 270 4.83 -3.93 -17.49
C LEU A 270 5.46 -2.75 -16.76
N GLU A 271 6.36 -2.03 -17.43
CA GLU A 271 6.98 -0.81 -16.89
C GLU A 271 5.91 0.23 -16.54
N ASN A 272 4.98 0.49 -17.46
CA ASN A 272 3.88 1.42 -17.22
C ASN A 272 3.00 1.01 -16.04
N TYR A 273 2.68 -0.29 -15.89
CA TYR A 273 1.89 -0.75 -14.75
C TYR A 273 2.61 -0.62 -13.41
N ILE A 274 3.92 -0.88 -13.37
CA ILE A 274 4.73 -0.71 -12.16
C ILE A 274 4.79 0.77 -11.76
N GLU A 275 5.07 1.67 -12.69
CA GLU A 275 5.14 3.11 -12.45
C GLU A 275 3.81 3.71 -11.96
N HIS A 276 2.68 3.08 -12.31
CA HIS A 276 1.35 3.48 -11.84
C HIS A 276 0.82 2.62 -10.68
N PHE A 277 1.69 1.87 -10.01
CA PHE A 277 1.37 1.04 -8.82
C PHE A 277 0.27 -0.01 -9.07
N ARG A 278 0.18 -0.53 -10.29
CA ARG A 278 -0.77 -1.58 -10.73
C ARG A 278 -0.06 -2.93 -10.76
N PHE A 279 0.33 -3.41 -9.59
CA PHE A 279 1.20 -4.60 -9.48
C PHE A 279 0.53 -5.89 -9.93
N ARG A 280 -0.80 -6.03 -9.77
CA ARG A 280 -1.55 -7.19 -10.30
C ARG A 280 -1.48 -7.26 -11.82
N ASP A 281 -1.66 -6.12 -12.49
CA ASP A 281 -1.59 -6.05 -13.95
C ASP A 281 -0.16 -6.26 -14.43
N ALA A 282 0.82 -5.70 -13.75
CA ALA A 282 2.24 -5.94 -14.04
C ALA A 282 2.59 -7.43 -13.94
N LEU A 283 2.16 -8.10 -12.87
CA LEU A 283 2.40 -9.53 -12.69
C LEU A 283 1.72 -10.37 -13.79
N LYS A 284 0.49 -9.99 -14.18
CA LYS A 284 -0.23 -10.63 -15.29
C LYS A 284 0.54 -10.49 -16.61
N GLU A 285 1.10 -9.32 -16.89
CA GLU A 285 1.93 -9.11 -18.09
C GLU A 285 3.25 -9.89 -18.01
N ALA A 286 3.91 -9.97 -16.85
CA ALA A 286 5.07 -10.81 -16.69
C ALA A 286 4.78 -12.30 -17.02
N MET A 287 3.63 -12.80 -16.57
CA MET A 287 3.18 -14.16 -16.90
C MET A 287 2.78 -14.30 -18.37
N ASN A 288 2.39 -13.21 -19.05
CA ASN A 288 2.06 -13.21 -20.46
C ASN A 288 3.30 -13.47 -21.34
N LEU A 289 4.49 -13.01 -20.92
CA LEU A 289 5.75 -13.38 -21.59
C LEU A 289 5.92 -14.90 -21.71
N ALA A 290 5.65 -15.63 -20.62
CA ALA A 290 5.74 -17.09 -20.64
C ALA A 290 4.66 -17.73 -21.54
N ARG A 291 3.48 -17.14 -21.65
CA ARG A 291 2.43 -17.61 -22.56
C ARG A 291 2.83 -17.40 -24.02
N ILE A 292 3.34 -16.22 -24.36
CA ILE A 292 3.86 -15.92 -25.71
C ILE A 292 4.99 -16.90 -26.07
N GLY A 293 5.95 -17.09 -25.15
CA GLY A 293 7.03 -18.06 -25.35
C GLY A 293 6.53 -19.51 -25.53
N ASN A 294 5.57 -19.94 -24.74
CA ASN A 294 4.96 -21.27 -24.92
C ASN A 294 4.26 -21.43 -26.27
N LYS A 295 3.57 -20.38 -26.74
CA LYS A 295 2.93 -20.37 -28.08
C LYS A 295 3.98 -20.44 -29.17
N TYR A 296 5.08 -19.69 -29.04
CA TYR A 296 6.17 -19.68 -30.00
C TYR A 296 6.87 -21.06 -30.14
N LEU A 297 7.00 -21.79 -29.01
CA LEU A 297 7.59 -23.14 -28.99
C LEU A 297 6.63 -24.27 -29.35
N ALA A 298 5.35 -23.97 -29.66
CA ALA A 298 4.36 -25.00 -30.02
C ALA A 298 4.42 -25.38 -31.50
#